data_3a65048ffb28c97a7efe77f0bee8ec73
#
_entry.id   3a65048ffb28c97a7efe77f0bee8ec73
#
_cell.length_a   1.000
_cell.length_b   1.000
_cell.length_c   1.000
_cell.angle_alpha   90.00
_cell.angle_beta   90.00
_cell.angle_gamma   90.00
#
_symmetry.space_group_name_H-M   'P 1'
#
loop_
_entity.id
_entity.type
_entity.pdbx_description
1 polymer ?
#
loop_
_entity_poly.entity_id
_entity_poly.type
_entity_poly.pdbx_seq_one_letter_code
_entity_poly.pdbx_strand_id
1 'polypeptide(L)'
;MKERINELIKQISEMTLEEKIDTINTLKLELKKISPFLNEPVDCVQWVKQELVIANDYNPNTVAPPEMELLHTSIKEDGYTQPIVVYQHDGIYEVVDGFHRNRVGKEYVDIQTRIHGYLPVTIINDERHEKADRIAATIRHNRARGKHRVEAMSDIVIELKRRNWSDQKIAKELGMDADEVLRLTQITGLAEMFSNKEFSDAWEVDMLDESDYIDEDFEGEE
;
A
#
# COMPACT_ATOMS: atom_id res chain seq x y z
N MET A 1 11.16 8.66 -40.97
CA MET A 1 10.72 8.39 -39.58
C MET A 1 10.14 9.62 -38.91
N LYS A 2 10.89 10.74 -38.79
CA LYS A 2 10.41 11.99 -38.13
C LYS A 2 9.12 12.53 -38.71
N GLU A 3 8.95 12.54 -40.03
CA GLU A 3 7.72 12.99 -40.73
C GLU A 3 6.51 12.14 -40.34
N ARG A 4 6.65 10.80 -40.34
CA ARG A 4 5.57 9.88 -39.89
C ARG A 4 5.17 10.09 -38.43
N ILE A 5 6.16 10.37 -37.56
CA ILE A 5 5.87 10.71 -36.16
C ILE A 5 5.10 12.01 -36.07
N ASN A 6 5.48 13.05 -36.81
CA ASN A 6 4.78 14.33 -36.81
C ASN A 6 3.35 14.20 -37.31
N GLU A 7 3.12 13.38 -38.35
CA GLU A 7 1.79 13.10 -38.87
C GLU A 7 0.90 12.38 -37.83
N LEU A 8 1.46 11.36 -37.16
CA LEU A 8 0.77 10.67 -36.06
C LEU A 8 0.43 11.62 -34.91
N ILE A 9 1.38 12.45 -34.48
CA ILE A 9 1.13 13.47 -33.45
C ILE A 9 0.00 14.39 -33.85
N LYS A 10 -0.05 14.84 -35.10
CA LYS A 10 -1.13 15.70 -35.63
C LYS A 10 -2.47 14.97 -35.52
N GLN A 11 -2.57 13.75 -36.00
CA GLN A 11 -3.79 12.95 -35.92
C GLN A 11 -4.27 12.78 -34.46
N ILE A 12 -3.37 12.44 -33.53
CA ILE A 12 -3.69 12.32 -32.09
C ILE A 12 -4.15 13.68 -31.52
N SER A 13 -3.56 14.79 -31.95
CA SER A 13 -3.91 16.13 -31.43
C SER A 13 -5.36 16.52 -31.73
N GLU A 14 -5.94 16.01 -32.81
CA GLU A 14 -7.31 16.25 -33.25
C GLU A 14 -8.38 15.37 -32.57
N MET A 15 -7.96 14.34 -31.85
CA MET A 15 -8.83 13.42 -31.12
C MET A 15 -9.46 14.06 -29.87
N THR A 16 -10.59 13.54 -29.42
CA THR A 16 -11.17 13.84 -28.11
C THR A 16 -10.21 13.45 -26.98
N LEU A 17 -10.44 13.94 -25.76
CA LEU A 17 -9.58 13.62 -24.62
C LEU A 17 -9.48 12.11 -24.37
N GLU A 18 -10.61 11.41 -24.39
CA GLU A 18 -10.67 9.97 -24.15
C GLU A 18 -9.94 9.18 -25.25
N GLU A 19 -10.26 9.44 -26.53
CA GLU A 19 -9.58 8.82 -27.65
C GLU A 19 -8.07 9.07 -27.64
N LYS A 20 -7.65 10.28 -27.25
CA LYS A 20 -6.25 10.66 -27.13
C LYS A 20 -5.52 9.84 -26.06
N ILE A 21 -6.13 9.70 -24.87
CA ILE A 21 -5.55 8.90 -23.78
C ILE A 21 -5.44 7.44 -24.18
N ASP A 22 -6.49 6.87 -24.77
CA ASP A 22 -6.52 5.46 -25.20
C ASP A 22 -5.50 5.19 -26.29
N THR A 23 -5.39 6.10 -27.28
CA THR A 23 -4.39 6.01 -28.36
C THR A 23 -2.96 6.08 -27.80
N ILE A 24 -2.68 7.02 -26.89
CA ILE A 24 -1.36 7.16 -26.27
C ILE A 24 -1.02 5.93 -25.42
N ASN A 25 -1.96 5.40 -24.66
CA ASN A 25 -1.76 4.17 -23.89
C ASN A 25 -1.48 2.99 -24.81
N THR A 26 -2.22 2.84 -25.91
CA THR A 26 -2.00 1.79 -26.92
C THR A 26 -0.60 1.89 -27.52
N LEU A 27 -0.17 3.09 -27.92
CA LEU A 27 1.16 3.32 -28.43
C LEU A 27 2.27 2.94 -27.43
N LYS A 28 2.08 3.29 -26.15
CA LYS A 28 3.03 2.89 -25.08
C LYS A 28 3.11 1.37 -24.94
N LEU A 29 1.97 0.67 -25.01
CA LEU A 29 1.93 -0.79 -24.94
C LEU A 29 2.64 -1.44 -26.14
N GLU A 30 2.41 -0.92 -27.36
CA GLU A 30 3.09 -1.44 -28.54
C GLU A 30 4.63 -1.18 -28.50
N LEU A 31 5.03 0.02 -28.03
CA LEU A 31 6.44 0.35 -27.85
C LEU A 31 7.09 -0.51 -26.76
N LYS A 32 6.38 -0.83 -25.68
CA LYS A 32 6.88 -1.72 -24.63
C LYS A 32 7.32 -3.08 -25.20
N LYS A 33 6.58 -3.64 -26.16
CA LYS A 33 6.90 -4.96 -26.75
C LYS A 33 8.27 -5.02 -27.40
N ILE A 34 8.82 -3.90 -27.85
CA ILE A 34 10.12 -3.79 -28.51
C ILE A 34 11.16 -3.07 -27.66
N SER A 35 10.79 -2.64 -26.44
CA SER A 35 11.69 -1.95 -25.53
C SER A 35 12.75 -2.91 -24.98
N PRO A 36 14.03 -2.48 -24.86
CA PRO A 36 15.04 -3.23 -24.14
C PRO A 36 14.71 -3.37 -22.63
N PHE A 37 13.74 -2.58 -22.13
CA PHE A 37 13.28 -2.56 -20.74
C PHE A 37 11.88 -3.18 -20.58
N LEU A 38 11.45 -4.04 -21.49
CA LEU A 38 10.08 -4.61 -21.51
C LEU A 38 9.69 -5.33 -20.20
N ASN A 39 10.68 -5.81 -19.44
CA ASN A 39 10.47 -6.48 -18.15
C ASN A 39 10.34 -5.52 -16.97
N GLU A 40 10.61 -4.22 -17.20
CA GLU A 40 10.53 -3.20 -16.14
C GLU A 40 9.16 -2.51 -16.19
N PRO A 41 8.29 -2.70 -15.19
CA PRO A 41 6.95 -2.10 -15.18
C PRO A 41 6.94 -0.58 -15.42
N VAL A 42 7.93 0.15 -14.92
CA VAL A 42 8.04 1.60 -15.05
C VAL A 42 8.25 2.09 -16.48
N ASP A 43 8.72 1.21 -17.37
CA ASP A 43 8.90 1.56 -18.79
C ASP A 43 7.57 1.86 -19.51
N CYS A 44 6.45 1.39 -18.96
CA CYS A 44 5.13 1.62 -19.52
C CYS A 44 4.14 2.12 -18.46
N VAL A 45 4.12 3.44 -18.25
CA VAL A 45 3.13 4.10 -17.40
C VAL A 45 1.90 4.45 -18.24
N GLN A 46 0.73 3.95 -17.83
CA GLN A 46 -0.56 4.20 -18.46
C GLN A 46 -1.41 5.15 -17.62
N TRP A 47 -2.31 5.89 -18.26
CA TRP A 47 -3.34 6.66 -17.59
C TRP A 47 -4.66 5.90 -17.71
N VAL A 48 -5.21 5.49 -16.57
CA VAL A 48 -6.46 4.71 -16.50
C VAL A 48 -7.52 5.45 -15.72
N LYS A 49 -8.80 5.22 -16.04
CA LYS A 49 -9.92 5.85 -15.32
C LYS A 49 -9.84 5.48 -13.84
N GLN A 50 -10.00 6.47 -12.97
CA GLN A 50 -9.86 6.29 -11.52
C GLN A 50 -10.85 5.28 -10.94
N GLU A 51 -12.03 5.09 -11.57
CA GLU A 51 -13.04 4.13 -11.14
C GLU A 51 -12.56 2.68 -11.27
N LEU A 52 -11.64 2.43 -12.20
CA LEU A 52 -11.06 1.10 -12.44
C LEU A 52 -9.90 0.78 -11.48
N VAL A 53 -9.35 1.78 -10.78
CA VAL A 53 -8.26 1.59 -9.82
C VAL A 53 -8.86 1.39 -8.44
N ILE A 54 -8.76 0.20 -7.89
CA ILE A 54 -9.29 -0.15 -6.57
C ILE A 54 -8.18 -0.25 -5.54
N ALA A 55 -8.46 0.23 -4.33
CA ALA A 55 -7.59 0.02 -3.19
C ALA A 55 -7.68 -1.45 -2.75
N ASN A 56 -6.56 -2.01 -2.29
CA ASN A 56 -6.58 -3.31 -1.64
C ASN A 56 -7.12 -3.21 -0.20
N ASP A 57 -7.67 -4.31 0.31
CA ASP A 57 -8.26 -4.43 1.65
C ASP A 57 -7.23 -4.81 2.74
N TYR A 58 -5.98 -5.03 2.35
CA TYR A 58 -4.90 -5.53 3.24
C TYR A 58 -3.70 -4.57 3.37
N ASN A 59 -3.86 -3.29 3.01
CA ASN A 59 -2.76 -2.34 3.14
C ASN A 59 -2.60 -1.90 4.61
N PRO A 60 -1.46 -2.22 5.26
CA PRO A 60 -1.23 -1.89 6.67
C PRO A 60 -0.88 -0.42 6.90
N ASN A 61 -0.69 0.36 5.84
CA ASN A 61 -0.22 1.73 5.96
C ASN A 61 -1.37 2.70 6.21
N THR A 62 -1.34 3.32 7.37
CA THR A 62 -2.10 4.54 7.68
C THR A 62 -1.16 5.72 7.69
N VAL A 63 -1.56 6.79 7.01
CA VAL A 63 -0.83 8.07 7.00
C VAL A 63 -1.62 9.07 7.81
N ALA A 64 -0.92 9.81 8.66
CA ALA A 64 -1.53 10.89 9.43
C ALA A 64 -2.02 12.01 8.51
N PRO A 65 -3.06 12.78 8.89
CA PRO A 65 -3.56 13.89 8.07
C PRO A 65 -2.49 14.87 7.59
N PRO A 66 -1.52 15.32 8.41
CA PRO A 66 -0.46 16.23 7.95
C PRO A 66 0.41 15.67 6.83
N GLU A 67 0.66 14.36 6.84
CA GLU A 67 1.45 13.69 5.80
C GLU A 67 0.66 13.56 4.49
N MET A 68 -0.66 13.41 4.56
CA MET A 68 -1.53 13.43 3.38
C MET A 68 -1.56 14.82 2.73
N GLU A 69 -1.62 15.90 3.53
CA GLU A 69 -1.55 17.28 3.03
C GLU A 69 -0.19 17.59 2.40
N LEU A 70 0.90 17.08 2.98
CA LEU A 70 2.24 17.21 2.39
C LEU A 70 2.32 16.49 1.03
N LEU A 71 1.77 15.29 0.95
CA LEU A 71 1.72 14.52 -0.30
C LEU A 71 0.84 15.22 -1.35
N HIS A 72 -0.34 15.76 -0.94
CA HIS A 72 -1.17 16.57 -1.82
C HIS A 72 -0.40 17.77 -2.36
N THR A 73 0.28 18.52 -1.48
CA THR A 73 1.11 19.67 -1.89
C THR A 73 2.19 19.25 -2.88
N SER A 74 2.93 18.17 -2.60
CA SER A 74 3.95 17.67 -3.52
C SER A 74 3.36 17.32 -4.90
N ILE A 75 2.25 16.58 -4.94
CA ILE A 75 1.61 16.23 -6.22
C ILE A 75 1.04 17.46 -6.92
N LYS A 76 0.57 18.46 -6.17
CA LYS A 76 0.08 19.71 -6.73
C LYS A 76 1.18 20.50 -7.41
N GLU A 77 2.33 20.66 -6.79
CA GLU A 77 3.45 21.45 -7.27
C GLU A 77 4.27 20.71 -8.36
N ASP A 78 4.60 19.44 -8.10
CA ASP A 78 5.53 18.66 -8.94
C ASP A 78 4.83 17.72 -9.93
N GLY A 79 3.53 17.47 -9.77
CA GLY A 79 2.80 16.45 -10.53
C GLY A 79 3.03 15.04 -9.97
N TYR A 80 2.50 14.05 -10.68
CA TYR A 80 2.78 12.64 -10.38
C TYR A 80 4.18 12.26 -10.87
N THR A 81 5.16 12.30 -10.01
CA THR A 81 6.56 11.89 -10.32
C THR A 81 6.76 10.38 -10.23
N GLN A 82 5.86 9.67 -9.54
CA GLN A 82 5.88 8.21 -9.42
C GLN A 82 4.49 7.65 -9.73
N PRO A 83 4.37 6.63 -10.59
CA PRO A 83 3.10 5.98 -10.87
C PRO A 83 2.59 5.18 -9.66
N ILE A 84 1.31 4.86 -9.66
CA ILE A 84 0.70 3.89 -8.76
C ILE A 84 1.03 2.51 -9.32
N VAL A 85 1.56 1.62 -8.47
CA VAL A 85 1.86 0.24 -8.86
C VAL A 85 0.62 -0.60 -8.66
N VAL A 86 0.19 -1.29 -9.72
CA VAL A 86 -1.06 -2.05 -9.71
C VAL A 86 -0.88 -3.47 -10.23
N TYR A 87 -1.75 -4.35 -9.80
CA TYR A 87 -2.01 -5.63 -10.43
C TYR A 87 -3.29 -5.52 -11.26
N GLN A 88 -3.28 -6.02 -12.49
CA GLN A 88 -4.44 -5.98 -13.37
C GLN A 88 -5.12 -7.34 -13.44
N HIS A 89 -6.44 -7.38 -13.19
CA HIS A 89 -7.27 -8.55 -13.40
C HIS A 89 -8.70 -8.12 -13.78
N ASP A 90 -9.32 -8.84 -14.67
CA ASP A 90 -10.71 -8.63 -15.08
C ASP A 90 -11.07 -7.17 -15.44
N GLY A 91 -10.13 -6.43 -16.00
CA GLY A 91 -10.29 -5.01 -16.35
C GLY A 91 -10.18 -4.02 -15.18
N ILE A 92 -9.86 -4.51 -13.99
CA ILE A 92 -9.67 -3.75 -12.75
C ILE A 92 -8.18 -3.67 -12.42
N TYR A 93 -7.77 -2.58 -11.80
CA TYR A 93 -6.40 -2.30 -11.37
C TYR A 93 -6.33 -2.23 -9.85
N GLU A 94 -5.93 -3.32 -9.20
CA GLU A 94 -5.77 -3.40 -7.74
C GLU A 94 -4.45 -2.78 -7.31
N VAL A 95 -4.48 -1.83 -6.38
CA VAL A 95 -3.29 -1.11 -5.91
C VAL A 95 -2.37 -2.04 -5.11
N VAL A 96 -1.12 -2.14 -5.53
CA VAL A 96 -0.03 -2.85 -4.82
C VAL A 96 0.83 -1.87 -4.04
N ASP A 97 1.17 -0.72 -4.65
CA ASP A 97 1.91 0.38 -4.01
C ASP A 97 1.39 1.73 -4.51
N GLY A 98 1.52 2.76 -3.68
CA GLY A 98 1.03 4.10 -3.99
C GLY A 98 -0.41 4.35 -3.55
N PHE A 99 -0.87 3.66 -2.50
CA PHE A 99 -2.20 3.81 -1.94
C PHE A 99 -2.57 5.28 -1.66
N HIS A 100 -1.67 6.04 -1.02
CA HIS A 100 -1.91 7.45 -0.73
C HIS A 100 -1.91 8.32 -1.98
N ARG A 101 -1.07 8.02 -2.98
CA ARG A 101 -1.11 8.67 -4.30
C ARG A 101 -2.44 8.43 -5.02
N ASN A 102 -2.97 7.21 -4.93
CA ASN A 102 -4.31 6.87 -5.42
C ASN A 102 -5.39 7.70 -4.72
N ARG A 103 -5.32 7.83 -3.38
CA ARG A 103 -6.25 8.65 -2.60
C ARG A 103 -6.18 10.12 -2.99
N VAL A 104 -4.99 10.70 -3.09
CA VAL A 104 -4.83 12.11 -3.50
C VAL A 104 -5.50 12.36 -4.85
N GLY A 105 -5.30 11.50 -5.84
CA GLY A 105 -5.90 11.69 -7.16
C GLY A 105 -7.42 11.56 -7.19
N LYS A 106 -8.01 10.82 -6.23
CA LYS A 106 -9.45 10.60 -6.13
C LYS A 106 -10.17 11.60 -5.22
N GLU A 107 -9.54 11.98 -4.12
CA GLU A 107 -10.17 12.73 -3.02
C GLU A 107 -9.97 14.25 -3.16
N TYR A 108 -8.87 14.71 -3.76
CA TYR A 108 -8.57 16.13 -3.91
C TYR A 108 -9.03 16.65 -5.28
N VAL A 109 -10.06 17.50 -5.27
CA VAL A 109 -10.75 17.99 -6.48
C VAL A 109 -9.82 18.72 -7.45
N ASP A 110 -8.85 19.49 -6.95
CA ASP A 110 -7.87 20.21 -7.78
C ASP A 110 -6.98 19.23 -8.56
N ILE A 111 -6.53 18.16 -7.94
CA ILE A 111 -5.76 17.10 -8.58
C ILE A 111 -6.62 16.32 -9.56
N GLN A 112 -7.81 15.87 -9.13
CA GLN A 112 -8.75 15.11 -9.95
C GLN A 112 -9.09 15.85 -11.26
N THR A 113 -9.37 17.14 -11.16
CA THR A 113 -9.67 17.99 -12.31
C THR A 113 -8.48 18.09 -13.26
N ARG A 114 -7.29 18.32 -12.73
CA ARG A 114 -6.05 18.43 -13.51
C ARG A 114 -5.71 17.16 -14.28
N ILE A 115 -5.94 16.00 -13.68
CA ILE A 115 -5.68 14.69 -14.30
C ILE A 115 -6.90 14.11 -15.02
N HIS A 116 -7.96 14.90 -15.17
CA HIS A 116 -9.19 14.53 -15.90
C HIS A 116 -9.85 13.24 -15.41
N GLY A 117 -9.71 12.90 -14.12
CA GLY A 117 -10.22 11.64 -13.55
C GLY A 117 -9.42 10.39 -13.93
N TYR A 118 -8.19 10.53 -14.45
CA TYR A 118 -7.30 9.43 -14.77
C TYR A 118 -6.13 9.36 -13.78
N LEU A 119 -5.69 8.16 -13.47
CA LEU A 119 -4.55 7.90 -12.58
C LEU A 119 -3.39 7.28 -13.35
N PRO A 120 -2.14 7.72 -13.09
CA PRO A 120 -0.97 7.11 -13.71
C PRO A 120 -0.65 5.79 -13.02
N VAL A 121 -0.70 4.69 -13.75
CA VAL A 121 -0.44 3.34 -13.23
C VAL A 121 0.70 2.67 -13.98
N THR A 122 1.40 1.80 -13.27
CA THR A 122 2.30 0.81 -13.86
C THR A 122 1.89 -0.58 -13.38
N ILE A 123 1.83 -1.54 -14.32
CA ILE A 123 1.31 -2.88 -14.05
C ILE A 123 2.50 -3.79 -13.71
N ILE A 124 2.47 -4.43 -12.54
CA ILE A 124 3.50 -5.42 -12.18
C ILE A 124 3.43 -6.64 -13.09
N ASN A 125 4.56 -7.32 -13.24
CA ASN A 125 4.65 -8.51 -14.08
C ASN A 125 3.68 -9.61 -13.62
N ASP A 126 2.99 -10.20 -14.59
CA ASP A 126 1.75 -10.99 -14.46
C ASP A 126 1.97 -12.45 -14.00
N GLU A 127 3.20 -12.84 -13.65
CA GLU A 127 3.53 -14.22 -13.27
C GLU A 127 3.00 -14.63 -11.87
N ARG A 128 2.35 -13.70 -11.14
CA ARG A 128 1.90 -13.90 -9.76
C ARG A 128 0.39 -13.70 -9.65
N HIS A 129 -0.37 -14.74 -10.00
CA HIS A 129 -1.83 -14.67 -10.11
C HIS A 129 -2.58 -14.83 -8.79
N GLU A 130 -1.96 -15.41 -7.74
CA GLU A 130 -2.64 -15.67 -6.49
C GLU A 130 -2.76 -14.43 -5.59
N LYS A 131 -3.86 -14.31 -4.84
CA LYS A 131 -4.07 -13.21 -3.87
C LYS A 131 -2.92 -13.15 -2.86
N ALA A 132 -2.37 -14.30 -2.45
CA ALA A 132 -1.22 -14.37 -1.55
C ALA A 132 0.04 -13.70 -2.12
N ASP A 133 0.32 -13.87 -3.42
CA ASP A 133 1.46 -13.24 -4.07
C ASP A 133 1.30 -11.71 -4.16
N ARG A 134 0.06 -11.23 -4.36
CA ARG A 134 -0.25 -9.79 -4.37
C ARG A 134 -0.08 -9.17 -2.98
N ILE A 135 -0.58 -9.83 -1.94
CA ILE A 135 -0.37 -9.43 -0.55
C ILE A 135 1.13 -9.32 -0.26
N ALA A 136 1.90 -10.36 -0.59
CA ALA A 136 3.34 -10.37 -0.39
C ALA A 136 4.05 -9.25 -1.17
N ALA A 137 3.64 -8.97 -2.41
CA ALA A 137 4.18 -7.87 -3.20
C ALA A 137 3.92 -6.51 -2.53
N THR A 138 2.67 -6.26 -2.09
CA THR A 138 2.30 -5.02 -1.37
C THR A 138 3.17 -4.84 -0.12
N ILE A 139 3.35 -5.90 0.67
CA ILE A 139 4.13 -5.83 1.90
C ILE A 139 5.62 -5.59 1.61
N ARG A 140 6.22 -6.26 0.60
CA ARG A 140 7.61 -6.00 0.22
C ARG A 140 7.83 -4.54 -0.16
N HIS A 141 6.95 -3.98 -1.02
CA HIS A 141 7.03 -2.58 -1.41
C HIS A 141 6.91 -1.63 -0.21
N ASN A 142 6.01 -1.92 0.71
CA ASN A 142 5.79 -1.12 1.89
C ASN A 142 6.93 -1.27 2.89
N ARG A 143 7.35 -2.51 3.23
CA ARG A 143 8.38 -2.80 4.22
C ARG A 143 9.74 -2.22 3.84
N ALA A 144 10.06 -2.17 2.57
CA ALA A 144 11.28 -1.52 2.08
C ALA A 144 11.35 -0.01 2.41
N ARG A 145 10.23 0.63 2.80
CA ARG A 145 10.11 2.07 3.01
C ARG A 145 9.94 2.52 4.46
N GLY A 146 9.80 1.60 5.44
CA GLY A 146 9.67 2.05 6.83
C GLY A 146 9.08 1.05 7.83
N LYS A 147 8.75 1.56 9.03
CA LYS A 147 8.20 0.77 10.14
C LYS A 147 6.70 0.53 9.94
N HIS A 148 6.24 -0.68 10.24
CA HIS A 148 4.83 -1.07 10.15
C HIS A 148 4.25 -1.33 11.55
N ARG A 149 2.92 -1.20 11.66
CA ARG A 149 2.21 -1.60 12.88
C ARG A 149 2.28 -3.13 13.01
N VAL A 150 2.63 -3.59 14.21
CA VAL A 150 2.80 -5.03 14.52
C VAL A 150 1.51 -5.80 14.29
N GLU A 151 0.36 -5.23 14.69
CA GLU A 151 -0.96 -5.84 14.54
C GLU A 151 -1.30 -6.10 13.06
N ALA A 152 -1.14 -5.09 12.20
CA ALA A 152 -1.40 -5.23 10.77
C ALA A 152 -0.48 -6.26 10.09
N MET A 153 0.77 -6.36 10.54
CA MET A 153 1.71 -7.38 10.05
C MET A 153 1.32 -8.78 10.53
N SER A 154 0.81 -8.89 11.74
CA SER A 154 0.32 -10.15 12.30
C SER A 154 -0.88 -10.69 11.50
N ASP A 155 -1.86 -9.86 11.20
CA ASP A 155 -3.03 -10.22 10.38
C ASP A 155 -2.63 -10.72 8.99
N ILE A 156 -1.64 -10.06 8.37
CA ILE A 156 -1.10 -10.46 7.06
C ILE A 156 -0.42 -11.82 7.12
N VAL A 157 0.43 -12.06 8.14
CA VAL A 157 1.11 -13.34 8.32
C VAL A 157 0.08 -14.46 8.46
N ILE A 158 -1.00 -14.25 9.23
CA ILE A 158 -2.07 -15.23 9.40
C ILE A 158 -2.82 -15.47 8.11
N GLU A 159 -3.17 -14.43 7.35
CA GLU A 159 -3.83 -14.58 6.05
C GLU A 159 -2.98 -15.41 5.08
N LEU A 160 -1.66 -15.20 5.05
CA LEU A 160 -0.75 -16.00 4.23
C LEU A 160 -0.67 -17.46 4.73
N LYS A 161 -0.68 -17.69 6.05
CA LYS A 161 -0.76 -19.04 6.63
C LYS A 161 -2.08 -19.75 6.29
N ARG A 162 -3.21 -19.05 6.37
CA ARG A 162 -4.52 -19.59 5.95
C ARG A 162 -4.53 -20.01 4.48
N ARG A 163 -3.66 -19.40 3.64
CA ARG A 163 -3.43 -19.77 2.24
C ARG A 163 -2.32 -20.82 2.05
N ASN A 164 -1.99 -21.57 3.12
CA ASN A 164 -1.01 -22.65 3.12
C ASN A 164 0.43 -22.24 2.79
N TRP A 165 0.82 -20.99 3.06
CA TRP A 165 2.21 -20.61 2.95
C TRP A 165 3.00 -21.09 4.18
N SER A 166 4.17 -21.67 3.94
CA SER A 166 5.10 -22.05 5.03
C SER A 166 5.75 -20.81 5.64
N ASP A 167 6.17 -20.90 6.91
CA ASP A 167 6.86 -19.83 7.61
C ASP A 167 8.13 -19.40 6.88
N GLN A 168 8.85 -20.34 6.29
CA GLN A 168 10.04 -20.05 5.48
C GLN A 168 9.69 -19.25 4.20
N LYS A 169 8.59 -19.58 3.53
CA LYS A 169 8.13 -18.82 2.36
C LYS A 169 7.70 -17.42 2.78
N ILE A 170 6.94 -17.30 3.86
CA ILE A 170 6.50 -15.99 4.41
C ILE A 170 7.71 -15.14 4.80
N ALA A 171 8.66 -15.71 5.55
CA ALA A 171 9.87 -15.03 5.96
C ALA A 171 10.65 -14.48 4.75
N LYS A 172 10.88 -15.32 3.74
CA LYS A 172 11.59 -14.95 2.52
C LYS A 172 10.86 -13.85 1.73
N GLU A 173 9.56 -14.01 1.51
CA GLU A 173 8.77 -13.11 0.67
C GLU A 173 8.50 -11.75 1.34
N LEU A 174 8.41 -11.72 2.67
CA LEU A 174 8.17 -10.49 3.43
C LEU A 174 9.46 -9.84 3.98
N GLY A 175 10.61 -10.46 3.78
CA GLY A 175 11.89 -9.97 4.32
C GLY A 175 11.94 -10.02 5.84
N MET A 176 11.38 -11.08 6.44
CA MET A 176 11.37 -11.37 7.89
C MET A 176 12.31 -12.54 8.20
N ASP A 177 12.71 -12.70 9.46
CA ASP A 177 13.24 -13.98 9.92
C ASP A 177 12.12 -14.93 10.38
N ALA A 178 12.44 -16.21 10.52
CA ALA A 178 11.45 -17.22 10.89
C ALA A 178 10.90 -17.01 12.32
N ASP A 179 11.71 -16.45 13.23
CA ASP A 179 11.29 -16.14 14.59
C ASP A 179 10.32 -14.96 14.63
N GLU A 180 10.50 -13.99 13.73
CA GLU A 180 9.57 -12.87 13.57
C GLU A 180 8.21 -13.36 13.06
N VAL A 181 8.18 -14.25 12.07
CA VAL A 181 6.94 -14.87 11.57
C VAL A 181 6.22 -15.63 12.68
N LEU A 182 6.97 -16.39 13.48
CA LEU A 182 6.42 -17.16 14.61
C LEU A 182 5.81 -16.23 15.66
N ARG A 183 6.52 -15.17 16.06
CA ARG A 183 6.00 -14.17 17.02
C ARG A 183 4.72 -13.49 16.54
N LEU A 184 4.69 -13.05 15.28
CA LEU A 184 3.50 -12.43 14.70
C LEU A 184 2.30 -13.39 14.67
N THR A 185 2.53 -14.66 14.41
CA THR A 185 1.48 -15.70 14.47
C THR A 185 0.95 -15.90 15.90
N GLN A 186 1.84 -15.86 16.89
CA GLN A 186 1.46 -16.04 18.30
C GLN A 186 0.65 -14.86 18.85
N ILE A 187 0.96 -13.63 18.46
CA ILE A 187 0.26 -12.43 18.90
C ILE A 187 -1.24 -12.52 18.54
N THR A 188 -1.59 -12.89 17.32
CA THR A 188 -3.00 -13.00 16.93
C THR A 188 -3.64 -14.28 17.46
N GLY A 189 -2.92 -15.39 17.53
CA GLY A 189 -3.42 -16.62 18.15
C GLY A 189 -3.80 -16.43 19.62
N LEU A 190 -3.03 -15.65 20.36
CA LEU A 190 -3.37 -15.23 21.71
C LEU A 190 -4.59 -14.30 21.72
N ALA A 191 -4.66 -13.31 20.84
CA ALA A 191 -5.79 -12.41 20.75
C ALA A 191 -7.11 -13.14 20.39
N GLU A 192 -7.09 -14.11 19.46
CA GLU A 192 -8.25 -14.95 19.13
C GLU A 192 -8.65 -15.86 20.31
N MET A 193 -7.70 -16.40 21.08
CA MET A 193 -8.00 -17.20 22.27
C MET A 193 -8.65 -16.39 23.41
N PHE A 194 -8.35 -15.11 23.51
CA PHE A 194 -8.88 -14.22 24.55
C PHE A 194 -10.11 -13.41 24.11
N SER A 195 -10.36 -13.25 22.81
CA SER A 195 -11.50 -12.49 22.28
C SER A 195 -12.88 -13.06 22.66
N ASN A 196 -12.95 -14.36 22.98
CA ASN A 196 -14.18 -15.06 23.37
C ASN A 196 -14.25 -15.38 24.88
N LYS A 197 -13.33 -14.87 25.69
CA LYS A 197 -13.40 -15.00 27.14
C LYS A 197 -13.82 -13.66 27.72
N GLU A 198 -14.99 -13.60 28.36
CA GLU A 198 -15.29 -12.56 29.33
C GLU A 198 -14.17 -12.61 30.37
N PHE A 199 -13.36 -11.55 30.43
CA PHE A 199 -12.41 -11.39 31.51
C PHE A 199 -13.24 -11.25 32.78
N SER A 200 -13.11 -12.20 33.72
CA SER A 200 -13.62 -12.01 35.06
C SER A 200 -12.87 -10.83 35.67
N ASP A 201 -13.59 -9.98 36.39
CA ASP A 201 -13.11 -8.75 37.07
C ASP A 201 -12.00 -9.00 38.14
N ALA A 202 -11.25 -10.10 38.04
CA ALA A 202 -10.20 -10.52 38.96
C ALA A 202 -8.87 -9.77 38.83
N TRP A 203 -8.80 -8.73 38.00
CA TRP A 203 -7.64 -7.85 37.82
C TRP A 203 -7.98 -6.37 37.95
N GLU A 204 -8.90 -6.02 38.88
CA GLU A 204 -8.86 -4.72 39.49
C GLU A 204 -7.61 -4.68 40.38
N VAL A 205 -6.63 -3.90 39.96
CA VAL A 205 -5.54 -3.51 40.86
C VAL A 205 -6.23 -2.67 41.95
N ASP A 206 -6.30 -3.21 43.14
CA ASP A 206 -6.66 -2.41 44.32
C ASP A 206 -5.69 -1.23 44.32
N MET A 207 -6.22 -0.05 44.01
CA MET A 207 -5.46 1.18 44.19
C MET A 207 -5.24 1.25 45.70
N LEU A 208 -4.01 1.01 46.11
CA LEU A 208 -3.57 1.26 47.48
C LEU A 208 -3.95 2.70 47.82
N ASP A 209 -4.78 2.85 48.83
CA ASP A 209 -5.26 4.13 49.33
C ASP A 209 -4.01 4.91 49.79
N GLU A 210 -3.88 6.18 49.39
CA GLU A 210 -2.76 7.04 49.73
C GLU A 210 -2.65 7.30 51.26
N SER A 211 -3.56 6.70 52.06
CA SER A 211 -3.58 6.81 53.52
C SER A 211 -2.61 5.90 54.28
N ASP A 212 -1.91 4.96 53.59
CA ASP A 212 -1.00 4.00 54.23
C ASP A 212 0.48 4.46 54.31
N TYR A 213 0.76 5.68 53.92
CA TYR A 213 2.06 6.30 54.22
C TYR A 213 2.01 6.98 55.57
N ILE A 214 2.26 6.22 56.63
CA ILE A 214 2.58 6.78 57.95
C ILE A 214 4.02 7.29 57.87
N ASP A 215 4.14 8.64 58.08
CA ASP A 215 5.43 9.29 58.33
C ASP A 215 6.07 8.67 59.57
N GLU A 216 7.13 7.88 59.44
CA GLU A 216 8.06 7.63 60.49
C GLU A 216 9.04 8.81 60.58
N ASP A 217 8.76 9.68 61.55
CA ASP A 217 9.65 10.75 61.98
C ASP A 217 10.98 10.17 62.39
N PHE A 218 12.03 10.48 61.65
CA PHE A 218 13.37 10.21 62.02
C PHE A 218 13.89 11.38 62.91
N GLU A 219 13.72 11.23 64.25
CA GLU A 219 14.44 12.06 65.22
C GLU A 219 15.94 11.67 65.14
N GLY A 220 16.76 12.60 64.64
CA GLY A 220 18.20 12.54 64.70
C GLY A 220 18.70 13.10 66.00
N GLU A 221 19.46 12.30 66.77
CA GLU A 221 20.33 12.79 67.87
C GLU A 221 21.70 13.18 67.29
N GLU A 222 22.16 14.34 67.77
CA GLU A 222 23.52 14.93 67.95
C GLU A 222 24.58 14.81 66.83
#